data_582a5ad9ad582a1a47137684b41eb25e
#
_entry.id   582a5ad9ad582a1a47137684b41eb25e
#
_cell.length_a   1.000
_cell.length_b   1.000
_cell.length_c   1.000
_cell.angle_alpha   90.00
_cell.angle_beta   90.00
_cell.angle_gamma   90.00
#
_symmetry.space_group_name_H-M   'P 1'
#
loop_
_entity.id
_entity.type
_entity.pdbx_description
1 polymer ?
#
loop_
_entity_poly.entity_id
_entity_poly.type
_entity_poly.pdbx_seq_one_letter_code
_entity_poly.pdbx_strand_id
1 'polypeptide(L)'
;EGSNVQTKHGMVKTDHVLFVAAGAFHVAKPSDLIPELQGRFPIRVELQSLTEADFVRIMTEPENALTKQYAALVEAEGAALTFTEDGVAEVARTAALVNDRLENIGARRL
;
A
#
# COMPACT_ATOMS: atom_id res chain seq x y z
N GLU A 1 -24.94 -7.78 7.18
CA GLU A 1 -25.89 -7.60 8.30
C GLU A 1 -25.12 -7.54 9.61
N GLY A 2 -25.58 -6.67 10.51
CA GLY A 2 -24.92 -6.49 11.78
C GLY A 2 -25.12 -7.67 12.74
N SER A 3 -24.16 -7.90 13.60
CA SER A 3 -24.23 -8.88 14.68
C SER A 3 -23.67 -8.31 15.97
N ASN A 4 -23.99 -8.98 17.07
CA ASN A 4 -23.42 -8.66 18.36
C ASN A 4 -22.18 -9.53 18.58
N VAL A 5 -21.03 -8.89 18.80
CA VAL A 5 -19.75 -9.57 19.02
C VAL A 5 -19.27 -9.29 20.43
N GLN A 6 -18.98 -10.35 21.19
CA GLN A 6 -18.36 -10.25 22.51
C GLN A 6 -16.87 -9.96 22.34
N THR A 7 -16.42 -8.85 22.92
CA THR A 7 -15.00 -8.49 22.96
C THR A 7 -14.51 -8.41 24.41
N LYS A 8 -13.21 -8.31 24.58
CA LYS A 8 -12.60 -8.08 25.92
C LYS A 8 -13.03 -6.75 26.56
N HIS A 9 -13.60 -5.83 25.77
CA HIS A 9 -14.11 -4.53 26.22
C HIS A 9 -15.62 -4.46 26.29
N GLY A 10 -16.35 -5.58 26.11
CA GLY A 10 -17.80 -5.68 26.14
C GLY A 10 -18.41 -6.05 24.79
N MET A 11 -19.74 -6.00 24.74
CA MET A 11 -20.51 -6.29 23.54
C MET A 11 -20.43 -5.14 22.54
N VAL A 12 -20.10 -5.44 21.28
CA VAL A 12 -20.07 -4.48 20.17
C VAL A 12 -21.04 -4.91 19.09
N LYS A 13 -21.85 -3.95 18.61
CA LYS A 13 -22.69 -4.14 17.44
C LYS A 13 -21.95 -3.77 16.17
N THR A 14 -22.10 -4.55 15.13
CA THR A 14 -21.43 -4.34 13.83
C THR A 14 -22.38 -3.78 12.76
N ASP A 15 -23.52 -3.23 13.16
CA ASP A 15 -24.57 -2.75 12.23
C ASP A 15 -24.10 -1.61 11.30
N HIS A 16 -23.18 -0.79 11.78
CA HIS A 16 -22.69 0.41 11.07
C HIS A 16 -21.19 0.32 10.72
N VAL A 17 -20.70 -0.88 10.49
CA VAL A 17 -19.28 -1.11 10.11
C VAL A 17 -19.18 -1.17 8.59
N LEU A 18 -18.34 -0.31 8.03
CA LEU A 18 -17.96 -0.37 6.63
C LEU A 18 -16.88 -1.44 6.45
N PHE A 19 -17.14 -2.40 5.55
CA PHE A 19 -16.14 -3.43 5.20
C PHE A 19 -15.43 -3.06 3.91
N VAL A 20 -14.12 -3.00 3.98
CA VAL A 20 -13.24 -2.79 2.84
C VAL A 20 -12.32 -3.99 2.72
N ALA A 21 -12.33 -4.64 1.57
CA ALA A 21 -11.42 -5.75 1.28
C ALA A 21 -10.41 -5.33 0.22
N ALA A 22 -9.18 -5.78 0.35
CA ALA A 22 -8.15 -5.60 -0.64
C ALA A 22 -7.50 -6.95 -0.95
N GLY A 23 -7.14 -7.16 -2.20
CA GLY A 23 -6.49 -8.39 -2.64
C GLY A 23 -5.78 -8.21 -3.97
N ALA A 24 -4.83 -9.08 -4.24
CA ALA A 24 -4.16 -9.19 -5.54
C ALA A 24 -4.75 -10.38 -6.31
N PHE A 25 -5.30 -10.11 -7.49
CA PHE A 25 -5.95 -11.12 -8.35
C PHE A 25 -5.00 -11.51 -9.50
N HIS A 26 -3.90 -12.18 -9.17
CA HIS A 26 -2.94 -12.65 -10.19
C HIS A 26 -3.39 -13.95 -10.86
N VAL A 27 -4.02 -14.85 -10.10
CA VAL A 27 -4.42 -16.19 -10.55
C VAL A 27 -5.94 -16.30 -10.66
N ALA A 28 -6.67 -15.64 -9.76
CA ALA A 28 -8.13 -15.61 -9.71
C ALA A 28 -8.67 -14.24 -10.14
N LYS A 29 -9.91 -14.18 -10.59
CA LYS A 29 -10.63 -12.94 -10.88
C LYS A 29 -11.56 -12.60 -9.71
N PRO A 30 -11.94 -11.32 -9.52
CA PRO A 30 -12.99 -10.97 -8.55
C PRO A 30 -14.31 -11.74 -8.75
N SER A 31 -14.59 -12.15 -10.00
CA SER A 31 -15.73 -13.01 -10.34
C SER A 31 -15.64 -14.44 -9.81
N ASP A 32 -14.46 -14.88 -9.40
CA ASP A 32 -14.24 -16.21 -8.82
C ASP A 32 -14.54 -16.25 -7.31
N LEU A 33 -14.84 -15.08 -6.72
CA LEU A 33 -15.36 -15.03 -5.36
C LEU A 33 -16.72 -15.72 -5.29
N ILE A 34 -16.97 -16.34 -4.14
CA ILE A 34 -18.27 -16.95 -3.90
C ILE A 34 -19.41 -15.93 -4.07
N PRO A 35 -20.56 -16.32 -4.62
CA PRO A 35 -21.67 -15.41 -4.96
C PRO A 35 -22.10 -14.51 -3.80
N GLU A 36 -22.11 -15.03 -2.58
CA GLU A 36 -22.46 -14.28 -1.37
C GLU A 36 -21.54 -13.08 -1.12
N LEU A 37 -20.25 -13.23 -1.38
CA LEU A 37 -19.27 -12.14 -1.26
C LEU A 37 -19.38 -11.14 -2.40
N GLN A 38 -19.64 -11.61 -3.62
CA GLN A 38 -19.82 -10.71 -4.77
C GLN A 38 -20.95 -9.71 -4.55
N GLY A 39 -22.08 -10.16 -3.98
CA GLY A 39 -23.22 -9.30 -3.66
C GLY A 39 -22.95 -8.32 -2.52
N ARG A 40 -22.07 -8.66 -1.60
CA ARG A 40 -21.74 -7.84 -0.42
C ARG A 40 -20.62 -6.85 -0.65
N PHE A 41 -19.84 -7.00 -1.72
CA PHE A 41 -18.82 -6.06 -2.18
C PHE A 41 -19.20 -5.52 -3.57
N PRO A 42 -20.27 -4.70 -3.66
CA PRO A 42 -20.77 -4.22 -4.95
C PRO A 42 -19.89 -3.17 -5.60
N ILE A 43 -19.11 -2.44 -4.79
CA ILE A 43 -18.17 -1.43 -5.29
C ILE A 43 -16.82 -2.09 -5.48
N ARG A 44 -16.32 -2.03 -6.70
CA ARG A 44 -15.01 -2.57 -7.07
C ARG A 44 -14.14 -1.44 -7.60
N VAL A 45 -12.93 -1.37 -7.08
CA VAL A 45 -11.93 -0.39 -7.48
C VAL A 45 -10.68 -1.15 -7.89
N GLU A 46 -10.23 -0.92 -9.11
CA GLU A 46 -8.96 -1.44 -9.60
C GLU A 46 -7.88 -0.38 -9.44
N LEU A 47 -6.84 -0.72 -8.69
CA LEU A 47 -5.71 0.17 -8.50
C LEU A 47 -4.73 0.01 -9.66
N GLN A 48 -4.30 1.14 -10.22
CA GLN A 48 -3.30 1.17 -11.27
C GLN A 48 -1.89 0.94 -10.69
N SER A 49 -1.00 0.41 -11.50
CA SER A 49 0.41 0.30 -11.17
C SER A 49 1.03 1.67 -10.97
N LEU A 50 1.93 1.78 -9.99
CA LEU A 50 2.66 3.01 -9.73
C LEU A 50 3.66 3.29 -10.86
N THR A 51 3.69 4.53 -11.31
CA THR A 51 4.68 5.03 -12.27
C THR A 51 5.96 5.47 -11.57
N GLU A 52 7.02 5.71 -12.35
CA GLU A 52 8.27 6.30 -11.83
C GLU A 52 8.00 7.64 -11.12
N ALA A 53 7.16 8.49 -11.70
CA ALA A 53 6.78 9.78 -11.09
C ALA A 53 6.05 9.58 -9.74
N ASP A 54 5.19 8.58 -9.65
CA ASP A 54 4.51 8.24 -8.38
C ASP A 54 5.51 7.80 -7.31
N PHE A 55 6.51 7.01 -7.67
CA PHE A 55 7.57 6.60 -6.74
C PHE A 55 8.38 7.80 -6.23
N VAL A 56 8.75 8.75 -7.10
CA VAL A 56 9.43 10.00 -6.69
C VAL A 56 8.58 10.76 -5.68
N ARG A 57 7.28 10.92 -5.95
CA ARG A 57 6.35 11.59 -5.04
C ARG A 57 6.23 10.89 -3.70
N ILE A 58 6.11 9.56 -3.69
CA ILE A 58 6.05 8.74 -2.46
C ILE A 58 7.31 8.91 -1.61
N MET A 59 8.47 9.04 -2.25
CA MET A 59 9.74 9.21 -1.56
C MET A 59 9.95 10.62 -0.99
N THR A 60 9.28 11.65 -1.50
CA THR A 60 9.61 13.05 -1.21
C THR A 60 8.47 13.86 -0.59
N GLU A 61 7.22 13.68 -1.04
CA GLU A 61 6.10 14.55 -0.65
C GLU A 61 5.53 14.28 0.76
N PRO A 62 5.35 13.01 1.22
CA PRO A 62 4.77 12.77 2.52
C PRO A 62 5.56 13.43 3.66
N GLU A 63 4.87 13.84 4.71
CA GLU A 63 5.51 14.39 5.92
C GLU A 63 6.56 13.42 6.47
N ASN A 64 6.21 12.13 6.53
CA ASN A 64 7.10 11.02 6.90
C ASN A 64 7.60 10.26 5.65
N ALA A 65 8.10 10.98 4.65
CA ALA A 65 8.67 10.36 3.46
C ALA A 65 9.82 9.41 3.79
N LEU A 66 9.97 8.34 3.00
CA LEU A 66 11.02 7.33 3.21
C LEU A 66 12.42 7.94 3.29
N THR A 67 12.73 8.91 2.45
CA THR A 67 14.02 9.62 2.48
C THR A 67 14.30 10.27 3.82
N LYS A 68 13.29 10.87 4.45
CA LYS A 68 13.40 11.49 5.78
C LYS A 68 13.55 10.45 6.88
N GLN A 69 12.82 9.33 6.77
CA GLN A 69 12.92 8.23 7.75
C GLN A 69 14.32 7.62 7.75
N TYR A 70 14.87 7.33 6.57
CA TYR A 70 16.22 6.77 6.47
C TYR A 70 17.30 7.77 6.89
N ALA A 71 17.14 9.06 6.55
CA ALA A 71 18.06 10.09 7.01
C ALA A 71 18.09 10.17 8.56
N ALA A 72 16.92 10.19 9.20
CA ALA A 72 16.82 10.19 10.66
C ALA A 72 17.38 8.91 11.30
N LEU A 73 17.17 7.75 10.68
CA LEU A 73 17.71 6.48 11.16
C LEU A 73 19.24 6.47 11.14
N VAL A 74 19.84 6.94 10.05
CA VAL A 74 21.30 7.01 9.87
C VAL A 74 21.92 8.08 10.79
N GLU A 75 21.21 9.19 11.01
CA GLU A 75 21.62 10.25 11.94
C GLU A 75 21.69 9.73 13.39
N ALA A 76 20.78 8.86 13.78
CA ALA A 76 20.80 8.22 15.11
C ALA A 76 22.07 7.36 15.33
N GLU A 77 22.68 6.84 14.26
CA GLU A 77 23.95 6.10 14.28
C GLU A 77 25.17 7.03 14.13
N GLY A 78 24.98 8.35 14.14
CA GLY A 78 26.06 9.34 14.08
C GLY A 78 26.60 9.62 12.67
N ALA A 79 25.87 9.26 11.63
CA ALA A 79 26.20 9.57 10.25
C ALA A 79 25.14 10.47 9.59
N ALA A 80 25.51 11.16 8.52
CA ALA A 80 24.58 11.98 7.74
C ALA A 80 24.25 11.28 6.41
N LEU A 81 22.96 11.14 6.10
CA LEU A 81 22.48 10.61 4.83
C LEU A 81 21.73 11.71 4.08
N THR A 82 22.15 11.97 2.86
CA THR A 82 21.48 12.93 1.96
C THR A 82 21.06 12.21 0.68
N PHE A 83 19.82 12.43 0.27
CA PHE A 83 19.28 11.95 -0.99
C PHE A 83 19.32 13.10 -2.01
N THR A 84 20.07 12.92 -3.07
CA THR A 84 20.10 13.86 -4.20
C THR A 84 18.89 13.63 -5.12
N GLU A 85 18.49 14.64 -5.90
CA GLU A 85 17.35 14.51 -6.81
C GLU A 85 17.55 13.39 -7.84
N ASP A 86 18.75 13.27 -8.39
CA ASP A 86 19.12 12.20 -9.33
C ASP A 86 19.15 10.82 -8.64
N GLY A 87 19.58 10.76 -7.38
CA GLY A 87 19.52 9.54 -6.57
C GLY A 87 18.09 9.07 -6.33
N VAL A 88 17.18 9.98 -5.97
CA VAL A 88 15.75 9.69 -5.82
C VAL A 88 15.16 9.22 -7.15
N ALA A 89 15.46 9.91 -8.25
CA ALA A 89 14.98 9.54 -9.58
C ALA A 89 15.46 8.12 -9.99
N GLU A 90 16.71 7.77 -9.71
CA GLU A 90 17.26 6.46 -10.06
C GLU A 90 16.65 5.33 -9.21
N VAL A 91 16.41 5.56 -7.92
CA VAL A 91 15.68 4.59 -7.07
C VAL A 91 14.26 4.40 -7.58
N ALA A 92 13.55 5.48 -7.91
CA ALA A 92 12.19 5.42 -8.45
C ALA A 92 12.14 4.65 -9.79
N ARG A 93 13.06 4.95 -10.71
CA ARG A 93 13.19 4.28 -12.01
C ARG A 93 13.45 2.78 -11.82
N THR A 94 14.35 2.44 -10.93
CA THR A 94 14.68 1.03 -10.66
C THR A 94 13.49 0.30 -10.04
N ALA A 95 12.79 0.91 -9.08
CA ALA A 95 11.61 0.32 -8.46
C ALA A 95 10.48 0.08 -9.48
N ALA A 96 10.21 1.04 -10.36
CA ALA A 96 9.24 0.90 -11.42
C ALA A 96 9.61 -0.24 -12.40
N LEU A 97 10.87 -0.28 -12.83
CA LEU A 97 11.37 -1.31 -13.73
C LEU A 97 11.27 -2.71 -13.13
N VAL A 98 11.59 -2.86 -11.85
CA VAL A 98 11.55 -4.15 -11.17
C VAL A 98 10.10 -4.61 -10.96
N ASN A 99 9.18 -3.69 -10.65
CA ASN A 99 7.75 -4.00 -10.58
C ASN A 99 7.15 -4.40 -11.93
N ASP A 100 7.67 -3.88 -13.03
CA ASP A 100 7.25 -4.25 -14.39
C ASP A 100 7.76 -5.64 -14.79
N ARG A 101 8.99 -5.98 -14.42
CA ARG A 101 9.66 -7.23 -14.80
C ARG A 101 9.38 -8.42 -13.88
N LEU A 102 9.06 -8.15 -12.63
CA LEU A 102 8.78 -9.15 -11.61
C LEU A 102 7.36 -8.97 -11.08
N GLU A 103 7.06 -9.58 -9.95
CA GLU A 103 5.80 -9.36 -9.25
C GLU A 103 5.66 -7.90 -8.82
N ASN A 104 4.56 -7.27 -9.20
CA ASN A 104 4.25 -5.90 -8.80
C ASN A 104 3.78 -5.87 -7.34
N ILE A 105 4.63 -5.38 -6.46
CA ILE A 105 4.33 -5.20 -5.03
C ILE A 105 4.13 -3.73 -4.65
N GLY A 106 3.94 -2.87 -5.64
CA GLY A 106 3.69 -1.44 -5.46
C GLY A 106 4.82 -0.73 -4.70
N ALA A 107 4.47 0.17 -3.79
CA ALA A 107 5.43 0.98 -3.04
C ALA A 107 6.37 0.19 -2.12
N ARG A 108 6.06 -1.08 -1.82
CA ARG A 108 6.97 -1.95 -1.05
C ARG A 108 8.28 -2.24 -1.78
N ARG A 109 8.36 -1.89 -3.06
CA ARG A 109 9.59 -2.02 -3.84
C ARG A 109 10.66 -1.00 -3.47
N LEU A 110 10.26 0.15 -2.91
CA LEU A 110 11.16 1.16 -2.36
C LEU A 110 11.79 0.68 -1.04
#